data_06eb5d7d29f42ba95f44c49764ab8a51
#
_entry.id   06eb5d7d29f42ba95f44c49764ab8a51
#
_cell.length_a   1.000
_cell.length_b   1.000
_cell.length_c   1.000
_cell.angle_alpha   90.00
_cell.angle_beta   90.00
_cell.angle_gamma   90.00
#
_symmetry.space_group_name_H-M   'P 1'
#
loop_
_entity.id
_entity.type
_entity.pdbx_description
1 polymer ?
#
loop_
_entity_poly.entity_id
_entity_poly.type
_entity_poly.pdbx_seq_one_letter_code
_entity_poly.pdbx_strand_id
1 'polypeptide(L)'
;MSEKYRFTRANVDETAEKVYQFIVKYITKNTYSPSVRDICRGVGIKSTSTIHNHLNRLQDDGRITYSDGKRRAIVVPELELKNDIRQAPLIGKVTAGSPILAVENIERNIPIPDYFDRYPNMYALEVKGDSMIDAAIMDGDIVFVDKQNSANSGDIVVALIEDEATVKTFKIIDNKPFLIPQNTAYRPIPFDHEGCSILGIVRGVLRVSV
;
A
#
# COMPACT_ATOMS: atom_id res chain seq x y z
N MET A 1 42.70 35.64 17.56
CA MET A 1 43.31 34.62 16.67
C MET A 1 42.20 33.86 15.96
N SER A 2 42.06 34.09 14.67
CA SER A 2 41.03 33.45 13.84
C SER A 2 41.51 32.05 13.45
N GLU A 3 40.89 30.99 14.00
CA GLU A 3 41.08 29.65 13.50
C GLU A 3 40.56 29.57 12.08
N LYS A 4 41.46 29.46 11.10
CA LYS A 4 41.16 29.15 9.72
C LYS A 4 40.49 27.79 9.70
N TYR A 5 39.19 27.71 9.41
CA TYR A 5 38.49 26.48 9.05
C TYR A 5 39.19 25.82 7.86
N ARG A 6 40.03 24.83 8.11
CA ARG A 6 40.59 23.96 7.08
C ARG A 6 39.45 23.07 6.58
N PHE A 7 39.01 23.29 5.36
CA PHE A 7 38.15 22.34 4.65
C PHE A 7 38.92 21.02 4.46
N THR A 8 38.73 20.07 5.36
CA THR A 8 39.22 18.71 5.21
C THR A 8 38.16 17.89 4.47
N ARG A 9 38.56 16.86 3.74
CA ARG A 9 37.67 15.96 3.00
C ARG A 9 36.56 15.40 3.91
N ALA A 10 36.88 15.07 5.14
CA ALA A 10 35.95 14.61 6.18
C ALA A 10 34.83 15.64 6.49
N ASN A 11 35.15 16.95 6.61
CA ASN A 11 34.15 17.99 6.87
C ASN A 11 33.22 18.23 5.66
N VAL A 12 33.70 17.99 4.45
CA VAL A 12 32.91 18.13 3.22
C VAL A 12 31.91 16.96 3.12
N ASP A 13 32.35 15.74 3.50
CA ASP A 13 31.50 14.57 3.50
C ASP A 13 30.39 14.65 4.55
N GLU A 14 30.72 15.10 5.77
CA GLU A 14 29.73 15.33 6.83
C GLU A 14 28.71 16.40 6.46
N THR A 15 29.14 17.46 5.76
CA THR A 15 28.23 18.52 5.32
C THR A 15 27.33 18.04 4.18
N ALA A 16 27.84 17.27 3.23
CA ALA A 16 27.02 16.65 2.17
C ALA A 16 25.95 15.74 2.76
N GLU A 17 26.33 14.95 3.78
CA GLU A 17 25.38 14.11 4.49
C GLU A 17 24.27 14.91 5.19
N LYS A 18 24.61 16.00 5.88
CA LYS A 18 23.61 16.90 6.49
C LYS A 18 22.66 17.49 5.44
N VAL A 19 23.17 17.89 4.27
CA VAL A 19 22.35 18.37 3.15
C VAL A 19 21.41 17.28 2.68
N TYR A 20 21.89 16.07 2.48
CA TYR A 20 21.08 14.92 2.06
C TYR A 20 19.97 14.60 3.06
N GLN A 21 20.31 14.47 4.33
CA GLN A 21 19.32 14.16 5.38
C GLN A 21 18.24 15.26 5.51
N PHE A 22 18.63 16.52 5.32
CA PHE A 22 17.65 17.61 5.26
C PHE A 22 16.69 17.44 4.08
N ILE A 23 17.20 17.13 2.87
CA ILE A 23 16.39 16.91 1.66
C ILE A 23 15.40 15.77 1.88
N VAL A 24 15.88 14.61 2.35
CA VAL A 24 15.05 13.43 2.66
C VAL A 24 13.94 13.79 3.63
N LYS A 25 14.29 14.40 4.77
CA LYS A 25 13.31 14.80 5.79
C LYS A 25 12.29 15.82 5.26
N TYR A 26 12.74 16.76 4.43
CA TYR A 26 11.88 17.79 3.85
C TYR A 26 10.86 17.18 2.89
N ILE A 27 11.32 16.34 1.97
CA ILE A 27 10.44 15.64 0.99
C ILE A 27 9.45 14.73 1.71
N THR A 28 9.89 13.94 2.68
CA THR A 28 9.01 13.05 3.47
C THR A 28 7.91 13.83 4.20
N LYS A 29 8.25 15.02 4.72
CA LYS A 29 7.28 15.84 5.48
C LYS A 29 6.32 16.62 4.58
N ASN A 30 6.82 17.19 3.46
CA ASN A 30 6.10 18.18 2.67
C ASN A 30 5.60 17.64 1.34
N THR A 31 6.01 16.44 0.92
CA THR A 31 5.67 15.78 -0.37
C THR A 31 6.16 16.51 -1.63
N TYR A 32 7.01 17.52 -1.48
CA TYR A 32 7.66 18.23 -2.58
C TYR A 32 9.11 18.58 -2.24
N SER A 33 9.91 18.83 -3.27
CA SER A 33 11.34 19.10 -3.17
C SER A 33 11.63 20.49 -2.56
N PRO A 34 12.63 20.61 -1.64
CA PRO A 34 13.08 21.90 -1.13
C PRO A 34 13.77 22.75 -2.20
N SER A 35 13.64 24.07 -2.08
CA SER A 35 14.49 24.98 -2.86
C SER A 35 15.90 25.06 -2.24
N VAL A 36 16.89 25.49 -3.04
CA VAL A 36 18.27 25.75 -2.54
C VAL A 36 18.28 26.68 -1.33
N ARG A 37 17.37 27.67 -1.30
CA ARG A 37 17.24 28.58 -0.15
C ARG A 37 16.67 27.89 1.10
N ASP A 38 15.77 26.92 0.91
CA ASP A 38 15.25 26.13 2.02
C ASP A 38 16.35 25.24 2.61
N ILE A 39 17.18 24.65 1.74
CA ILE A 39 18.33 23.85 2.16
C ILE A 39 19.33 24.74 2.92
N CYS A 40 19.67 25.93 2.37
CA CYS A 40 20.55 26.87 3.06
C CYS A 40 20.08 27.17 4.49
N ARG A 41 18.78 27.47 4.65
CA ARG A 41 18.17 27.77 5.96
C ARG A 41 18.17 26.55 6.88
N GLY A 42 17.84 25.39 6.34
CA GLY A 42 17.70 24.16 7.11
C GLY A 42 19.01 23.60 7.65
N VAL A 43 20.11 23.74 6.88
CA VAL A 43 21.45 23.25 7.28
C VAL A 43 22.36 24.35 7.85
N GLY A 44 21.89 25.62 7.91
CA GLY A 44 22.65 26.74 8.47
C GLY A 44 23.79 27.25 7.57
N ILE A 45 23.78 26.97 6.26
CA ILE A 45 24.79 27.40 5.29
C ILE A 45 24.27 28.64 4.55
N LYS A 46 25.00 29.77 4.63
CA LYS A 46 24.57 31.01 3.98
C LYS A 46 24.82 31.07 2.47
N SER A 47 25.81 30.32 1.98
CA SER A 47 26.24 30.34 0.58
C SER A 47 25.47 29.34 -0.27
N THR A 48 24.70 29.82 -1.23
CA THR A 48 24.01 28.99 -2.22
C THR A 48 24.98 28.22 -3.12
N SER A 49 26.15 28.80 -3.43
CA SER A 49 27.19 28.13 -4.21
C SER A 49 27.73 26.89 -3.50
N THR A 50 27.90 26.95 -2.17
CA THR A 50 28.31 25.82 -1.37
C THR A 50 27.26 24.71 -1.41
N ILE A 51 25.98 25.05 -1.32
CA ILE A 51 24.90 24.07 -1.44
C ILE A 51 24.90 23.45 -2.85
N HIS A 52 25.05 24.23 -3.90
CA HIS A 52 25.15 23.69 -5.28
C HIS A 52 26.29 22.69 -5.43
N ASN A 53 27.46 22.95 -4.84
CA ASN A 53 28.57 22.00 -4.86
C ASN A 53 28.22 20.67 -4.15
N HIS A 54 27.53 20.73 -3.01
CA HIS A 54 27.07 19.52 -2.33
C HIS A 54 25.97 18.78 -3.12
N LEU A 55 25.05 19.52 -3.75
CA LEU A 55 24.03 18.91 -4.61
C LEU A 55 24.64 18.20 -5.83
N ASN A 56 25.60 18.84 -6.51
CA ASN A 56 26.31 18.22 -7.63
C ASN A 56 27.01 16.91 -7.18
N ARG A 57 27.67 16.95 -6.04
CA ARG A 57 28.29 15.75 -5.48
C ARG A 57 27.29 14.64 -5.16
N LEU A 58 26.18 14.96 -4.50
CA LEU A 58 25.11 14.01 -4.23
C LEU A 58 24.51 13.43 -5.51
N GLN A 59 24.46 14.21 -6.57
CA GLN A 59 24.05 13.77 -7.90
C GLN A 59 25.10 12.85 -8.54
N ASP A 60 26.39 13.18 -8.46
CA ASP A 60 27.49 12.34 -8.95
C ASP A 60 27.54 10.99 -8.21
N ASP A 61 27.23 11.00 -6.91
CA ASP A 61 27.10 9.81 -6.07
C ASP A 61 25.80 9.02 -6.31
N GLY A 62 24.91 9.51 -7.21
CA GLY A 62 23.62 8.87 -7.53
C GLY A 62 22.57 8.94 -6.41
N ARG A 63 22.82 9.73 -5.37
CA ARG A 63 21.92 9.85 -4.20
C ARG A 63 20.73 10.77 -4.45
N ILE A 64 20.88 11.71 -5.38
CA ILE A 64 19.79 12.57 -5.87
C ILE A 64 19.84 12.64 -7.40
N THR A 65 18.68 12.90 -8.01
CA THR A 65 18.54 13.23 -9.41
C THR A 65 17.64 14.46 -9.56
N TYR A 66 17.42 14.91 -10.79
CA TYR A 66 16.49 16.00 -11.08
C TYR A 66 15.39 15.49 -12.01
N SER A 67 14.12 15.84 -11.71
CA SER A 67 12.99 15.43 -12.55
C SER A 67 13.02 16.13 -13.90
N ASP A 68 12.77 15.38 -14.98
CA ASP A 68 12.62 15.91 -16.32
C ASP A 68 11.42 16.87 -16.42
N GLY A 69 11.61 18.01 -17.10
CA GLY A 69 10.54 18.96 -17.42
C GLY A 69 10.06 19.88 -16.27
N LYS A 70 10.48 19.67 -15.04
CA LYS A 70 10.20 20.60 -13.92
C LYS A 70 11.50 21.30 -13.50
N ARG A 71 11.51 22.63 -13.49
CA ARG A 71 12.69 23.42 -13.13
C ARG A 71 13.30 22.94 -11.80
N ARG A 72 14.30 22.03 -11.89
CA ARG A 72 15.19 21.58 -10.80
C ARG A 72 14.51 20.99 -9.56
N ALA A 73 13.48 20.18 -9.74
CA ALA A 73 12.95 19.42 -8.62
C ALA A 73 13.93 18.28 -8.26
N ILE A 74 14.50 18.34 -7.06
CA ILE A 74 15.38 17.30 -6.54
C ILE A 74 14.54 16.06 -6.28
N VAL A 75 14.98 14.93 -6.82
CA VAL A 75 14.42 13.61 -6.61
C VAL A 75 15.42 12.79 -5.81
N VAL A 76 14.96 12.06 -4.83
CA VAL A 76 15.75 11.11 -4.05
C VAL A 76 15.31 9.70 -4.47
N PRO A 77 16.11 8.97 -5.29
CA PRO A 77 15.71 7.66 -5.81
C PRO A 77 15.34 6.65 -4.70
N GLU A 78 16.03 6.73 -3.56
CA GLU A 78 15.72 5.89 -2.40
C GLU A 78 14.29 6.11 -1.85
N LEU A 79 13.75 7.32 -1.96
CA LEU A 79 12.37 7.62 -1.57
C LEU A 79 11.37 7.19 -2.64
N GLU A 80 11.74 7.20 -3.92
CA GLU A 80 10.91 6.66 -5.01
C GLU A 80 10.83 5.14 -4.95
N LEU A 81 11.93 4.47 -4.60
CA LEU A 81 11.94 3.01 -4.38
C LEU A 81 11.08 2.59 -3.17
N LYS A 82 10.92 3.47 -2.17
CA LYS A 82 9.95 3.27 -1.07
C LYS A 82 8.50 3.56 -1.48
N ASN A 83 8.29 4.19 -2.62
CA ASN A 83 6.99 4.40 -3.25
C ASN A 83 6.65 3.32 -4.29
N ASP A 84 7.26 2.15 -4.25
CA ASP A 84 6.68 0.95 -4.86
C ASP A 84 5.37 0.66 -4.11
N ILE A 85 4.33 1.39 -4.55
CA ILE A 85 2.98 1.20 -4.04
C ILE A 85 2.65 -0.26 -4.32
N ARG A 86 2.64 -1.04 -3.25
CA ARG A 86 2.27 -2.43 -3.32
C ARG A 86 0.91 -2.56 -3.99
N GLN A 87 0.76 -3.53 -4.86
CA GLN A 87 -0.46 -3.73 -5.62
C GLN A 87 -1.08 -5.09 -5.24
N ALA A 88 -2.41 -5.12 -5.24
CA ALA A 88 -3.18 -6.36 -5.16
C ALA A 88 -3.88 -6.61 -6.48
N PRO A 89 -3.88 -7.85 -7.00
CA PRO A 89 -4.68 -8.21 -8.15
C PRO A 89 -6.16 -8.08 -7.81
N LEU A 90 -6.92 -7.35 -8.63
CA LEU A 90 -8.38 -7.34 -8.60
C LEU A 90 -8.88 -8.55 -9.40
N ILE A 91 -9.59 -9.42 -8.71
CA ILE A 91 -10.14 -10.64 -9.29
C ILE A 91 -11.55 -10.35 -9.79
N GLY A 92 -11.81 -10.63 -11.07
CA GLY A 92 -13.11 -10.40 -11.70
C GLY A 92 -14.05 -11.59 -11.54
N LYS A 93 -13.60 -12.77 -11.98
CA LYS A 93 -14.38 -14.00 -11.84
C LYS A 93 -13.62 -15.01 -11.03
N VAL A 94 -14.31 -15.69 -10.14
CA VAL A 94 -13.80 -16.85 -9.43
C VAL A 94 -14.46 -18.08 -10.06
N THR A 95 -13.64 -18.98 -10.62
CA THR A 95 -14.12 -20.21 -11.24
C THR A 95 -13.65 -21.39 -10.38
N ALA A 96 -14.53 -22.32 -10.08
CA ALA A 96 -14.15 -23.54 -9.39
C ALA A 96 -13.10 -24.35 -10.20
N GLY A 97 -12.20 -24.98 -9.47
CA GLY A 97 -11.12 -25.76 -10.07
C GLY A 97 -9.89 -24.96 -10.51
N SER A 98 -9.97 -23.64 -10.66
CA SER A 98 -8.82 -22.78 -10.92
C SER A 98 -8.36 -22.06 -9.64
N PRO A 99 -7.03 -21.89 -9.40
CA PRO A 99 -6.56 -21.05 -8.30
C PRO A 99 -7.10 -19.64 -8.44
N ILE A 100 -7.59 -19.03 -7.33
CA ILE A 100 -8.17 -17.68 -7.36
C ILE A 100 -7.24 -16.62 -7.97
N LEU A 101 -5.93 -16.78 -7.81
CA LEU A 101 -4.89 -15.90 -8.39
C LEU A 101 -4.40 -16.39 -9.77
N ALA A 102 -5.14 -17.25 -10.47
CA ALA A 102 -4.82 -17.56 -11.84
C ALA A 102 -4.88 -16.30 -12.72
N VAL A 103 -3.96 -16.19 -13.68
CA VAL A 103 -3.79 -14.96 -14.51
C VAL A 103 -5.08 -14.60 -15.24
N GLU A 104 -5.84 -15.60 -15.66
CA GLU A 104 -7.13 -15.45 -16.34
C GLU A 104 -8.23 -14.81 -15.47
N ASN A 105 -8.07 -14.84 -14.14
CA ASN A 105 -9.02 -14.26 -13.20
C ASN A 105 -8.69 -12.82 -12.85
N ILE A 106 -7.49 -12.33 -13.20
CA ILE A 106 -7.02 -10.99 -12.84
C ILE A 106 -7.47 -9.98 -13.89
N GLU A 107 -8.29 -9.01 -13.49
CA GLU A 107 -8.71 -7.91 -14.37
C GLU A 107 -7.66 -6.80 -14.44
N ARG A 108 -7.14 -6.40 -13.30
CA ARG A 108 -6.12 -5.34 -13.15
C ARG A 108 -5.46 -5.42 -11.78
N ASN A 109 -4.36 -4.69 -11.60
CA ASN A 109 -3.77 -4.48 -10.29
C ASN A 109 -4.25 -3.13 -9.73
N ILE A 110 -4.53 -3.09 -8.42
CA ILE A 110 -4.91 -1.87 -7.70
C ILE A 110 -3.93 -1.59 -6.56
N PRO A 111 -3.60 -0.31 -6.30
CA PRO A 111 -2.74 0.04 -5.20
C PRO A 111 -3.39 -0.30 -3.86
N ILE A 112 -2.61 -0.83 -2.93
CA ILE A 112 -3.04 -1.10 -1.57
C ILE A 112 -2.27 -0.22 -0.59
N PRO A 113 -2.96 0.34 0.44
CA PRO A 113 -2.30 1.08 1.50
C PRO A 113 -1.28 0.25 2.27
N ASP A 114 -0.24 0.88 2.78
CA ASP A 114 0.82 0.30 3.63
C ASP A 114 0.30 -0.31 4.93
N TYR A 115 -0.89 0.07 5.39
CA TYR A 115 -1.60 -0.60 6.49
C TYR A 115 -1.73 -2.12 6.33
N PHE A 116 -1.68 -2.60 5.07
CA PHE A 116 -1.80 -4.02 4.74
C PHE A 116 -0.46 -4.73 4.53
N ASP A 117 0.68 -4.08 4.80
CA ASP A 117 2.02 -4.67 4.58
C ASP A 117 2.27 -5.95 5.40
N ARG A 118 1.60 -6.07 6.54
CA ARG A 118 1.62 -7.29 7.37
C ARG A 118 0.96 -8.51 6.71
N TYR A 119 0.19 -8.32 5.63
CA TYR A 119 -0.49 -9.37 4.90
C TYR A 119 0.16 -9.59 3.54
N PRO A 120 1.05 -10.60 3.37
CA PRO A 120 1.86 -10.76 2.16
C PRO A 120 1.06 -11.16 0.92
N ASN A 121 -0.05 -11.86 1.08
CA ASN A 121 -0.79 -12.49 -0.01
C ASN A 121 -2.18 -11.85 -0.21
N MET A 122 -2.18 -10.54 -0.47
CA MET A 122 -3.43 -9.79 -0.68
C MET A 122 -3.92 -9.90 -2.11
N TYR A 123 -5.23 -9.99 -2.25
CA TYR A 123 -5.96 -9.75 -3.49
C TYR A 123 -7.20 -8.89 -3.20
N ALA A 124 -7.88 -8.46 -4.24
CA ALA A 124 -9.09 -7.68 -4.13
C ALA A 124 -10.23 -8.30 -4.94
N LEU A 125 -11.46 -8.07 -4.49
CA LEU A 125 -12.69 -8.48 -5.17
C LEU A 125 -13.68 -7.33 -5.16
N GLU A 126 -14.42 -7.15 -6.25
CA GLU A 126 -15.58 -6.28 -6.29
C GLU A 126 -16.79 -7.01 -5.71
N VAL A 127 -17.45 -6.37 -4.76
CA VAL A 127 -18.65 -6.90 -4.10
C VAL A 127 -19.84 -6.72 -5.02
N LYS A 128 -20.65 -7.78 -5.14
CA LYS A 128 -21.92 -7.76 -5.86
C LYS A 128 -23.07 -8.08 -4.93
N GLY A 129 -24.09 -7.22 -4.97
CA GLY A 129 -25.29 -7.37 -4.14
C GLY A 129 -25.17 -6.74 -2.76
N ASP A 130 -26.22 -6.89 -1.98
CA ASP A 130 -26.45 -6.17 -0.73
C ASP A 130 -26.46 -7.05 0.51
N SER A 131 -25.96 -8.29 0.41
CA SER A 131 -26.04 -9.27 1.50
C SER A 131 -25.18 -8.92 2.73
N MET A 132 -24.35 -7.86 2.66
CA MET A 132 -23.41 -7.43 3.72
C MET A 132 -23.60 -5.96 4.12
N ILE A 133 -24.74 -5.37 3.86
CA ILE A 133 -25.01 -3.94 4.10
C ILE A 133 -24.92 -3.56 5.58
N ASP A 134 -25.37 -4.43 6.49
CA ASP A 134 -25.31 -4.17 7.94
C ASP A 134 -23.86 -4.24 8.49
N ALA A 135 -22.92 -4.76 7.68
CA ALA A 135 -21.47 -4.68 7.92
C ALA A 135 -20.82 -3.50 7.17
N ALA A 136 -21.64 -2.57 6.63
CA ALA A 136 -21.20 -1.42 5.83
C ALA A 136 -20.42 -1.80 4.56
N ILE A 137 -20.62 -3.01 4.01
CA ILE A 137 -20.09 -3.46 2.72
C ILE A 137 -21.23 -3.42 1.71
N MET A 138 -21.10 -2.57 0.70
CA MET A 138 -22.14 -2.27 -0.28
C MET A 138 -21.83 -2.87 -1.65
N ASP A 139 -22.84 -2.93 -2.48
CA ASP A 139 -22.66 -3.26 -3.90
C ASP A 139 -21.69 -2.29 -4.59
N GLY A 140 -20.73 -2.82 -5.36
CA GLY A 140 -19.68 -2.07 -6.03
C GLY A 140 -18.47 -1.70 -5.14
N ASP A 141 -18.48 -2.02 -3.85
CA ASP A 141 -17.29 -1.88 -2.99
C ASP A 141 -16.18 -2.85 -3.44
N ILE A 142 -14.93 -2.45 -3.25
CA ILE A 142 -13.78 -3.33 -3.42
C ILE A 142 -13.33 -3.80 -2.03
N VAL A 143 -13.33 -5.10 -1.79
CA VAL A 143 -12.79 -5.69 -0.57
C VAL A 143 -11.35 -6.15 -0.77
N PHE A 144 -10.46 -5.76 0.16
CA PHE A 144 -9.09 -6.27 0.25
C PHE A 144 -9.07 -7.53 1.10
N VAL A 145 -8.55 -8.61 0.55
CA VAL A 145 -8.62 -9.95 1.10
C VAL A 145 -7.22 -10.53 1.32
N ASP A 146 -6.97 -10.99 2.52
CA ASP A 146 -5.78 -11.75 2.87
C ASP A 146 -6.05 -13.24 2.57
N LYS A 147 -5.33 -13.80 1.59
CA LYS A 147 -5.51 -15.17 1.13
C LYS A 147 -5.21 -16.16 2.24
N GLN A 148 -6.21 -16.86 2.70
CA GLN A 148 -6.14 -17.91 3.72
C GLN A 148 -7.20 -18.96 3.44
N ASN A 149 -6.97 -20.18 3.92
CA ASN A 149 -7.91 -21.31 3.79
C ASN A 149 -8.67 -21.62 5.08
N SER A 150 -8.49 -20.79 6.12
CA SER A 150 -9.14 -20.93 7.43
C SER A 150 -9.53 -19.55 7.97
N ALA A 151 -10.53 -19.50 8.82
CA ALA A 151 -11.01 -18.30 9.50
C ALA A 151 -11.50 -18.61 10.90
N ASN A 152 -11.56 -17.59 11.75
CA ASN A 152 -12.16 -17.67 13.06
C ASN A 152 -13.63 -17.24 13.01
N SER A 153 -14.42 -17.76 13.96
CA SER A 153 -15.82 -17.34 14.10
C SER A 153 -15.90 -15.82 14.33
N GLY A 154 -16.61 -15.11 13.47
CA GLY A 154 -16.72 -13.66 13.46
C GLY A 154 -15.94 -12.98 12.35
N ASP A 155 -15.00 -13.64 11.68
CA ASP A 155 -14.29 -13.07 10.54
C ASP A 155 -15.25 -12.87 9.35
N ILE A 156 -15.06 -11.76 8.62
CA ILE A 156 -15.69 -11.58 7.31
C ILE A 156 -14.78 -12.25 6.28
N VAL A 157 -15.31 -13.19 5.54
CA VAL A 157 -14.56 -14.03 4.62
C VAL A 157 -15.07 -13.89 3.18
N VAL A 158 -14.16 -14.13 2.24
CA VAL A 158 -14.53 -14.57 0.89
C VAL A 158 -14.56 -16.08 0.92
N ALA A 159 -15.69 -16.66 0.62
CA ALA A 159 -15.89 -18.10 0.55
C ALA A 159 -16.34 -18.50 -0.84
N LEU A 160 -15.91 -19.68 -1.27
CA LEU A 160 -16.44 -20.38 -2.44
C LEU A 160 -17.55 -21.33 -1.99
N ILE A 161 -18.66 -21.29 -2.67
CA ILE A 161 -19.74 -22.26 -2.55
C ILE A 161 -20.00 -22.78 -3.95
N GLU A 162 -19.73 -24.06 -4.18
CA GLU A 162 -19.74 -24.64 -5.52
C GLU A 162 -18.84 -23.84 -6.46
N ASP A 163 -19.40 -23.03 -7.36
CA ASP A 163 -18.69 -22.26 -8.37
C ASP A 163 -18.75 -20.74 -8.14
N GLU A 164 -19.35 -20.30 -7.02
CA GLU A 164 -19.56 -18.87 -6.76
C GLU A 164 -18.81 -18.39 -5.52
N ALA A 165 -18.06 -17.31 -5.69
CA ALA A 165 -17.45 -16.59 -4.55
C ALA A 165 -18.46 -15.65 -3.91
N THR A 166 -18.52 -15.66 -2.58
CA THR A 166 -19.40 -14.79 -1.81
C THR A 166 -18.68 -14.20 -0.60
N VAL A 167 -19.10 -12.98 -0.21
CA VAL A 167 -18.62 -12.33 1.02
C VAL A 167 -19.66 -12.53 2.11
N LYS A 168 -19.27 -13.11 3.25
CA LYS A 168 -20.14 -13.38 4.39
C LYS A 168 -19.34 -13.34 5.69
N THR A 169 -20.04 -13.24 6.81
CA THR A 169 -19.43 -13.47 8.12
C THR A 169 -19.38 -14.97 8.40
N PHE A 170 -18.18 -15.50 8.62
CA PHE A 170 -17.99 -16.88 9.02
C PHE A 170 -18.37 -17.05 10.50
N LYS A 171 -19.19 -18.05 10.82
CA LYS A 171 -19.60 -18.36 12.19
C LYS A 171 -19.65 -19.85 12.44
N ILE A 172 -19.24 -20.25 13.64
CA ILE A 172 -19.44 -21.60 14.16
C ILE A 172 -20.60 -21.57 15.13
N ILE A 173 -21.69 -22.30 14.82
CA ILE A 173 -22.90 -22.41 15.65
C ILE A 173 -23.13 -23.92 15.90
N ASP A 174 -23.23 -24.30 17.19
CA ASP A 174 -23.40 -25.70 17.58
C ASP A 174 -22.38 -26.64 16.89
N ASN A 175 -21.12 -26.20 16.89
CA ASN A 175 -19.99 -26.92 16.28
C ASN A 175 -20.08 -27.13 14.76
N LYS A 176 -20.95 -26.36 14.07
CA LYS A 176 -21.11 -26.38 12.63
C LYS A 176 -20.76 -25.02 12.03
N PRO A 177 -20.03 -24.98 10.90
CA PRO A 177 -19.72 -23.73 10.23
C PRO A 177 -20.90 -23.22 9.40
N PHE A 178 -21.09 -21.91 9.45
CA PHE A 178 -22.09 -21.18 8.66
C PHE A 178 -21.48 -19.93 8.06
N LEU A 179 -22.02 -19.51 6.94
CA LEU A 179 -21.82 -18.18 6.36
C LEU A 179 -23.06 -17.33 6.65
N ILE A 180 -22.86 -16.29 7.44
CA ILE A 180 -23.93 -15.42 7.90
C ILE A 180 -23.94 -14.13 7.06
N PRO A 181 -25.02 -13.83 6.34
CA PRO A 181 -25.20 -12.54 5.71
C PRO A 181 -25.38 -11.45 6.79
N GLN A 182 -24.94 -10.26 6.48
CA GLN A 182 -25.18 -9.05 7.26
C GLN A 182 -26.27 -8.22 6.59
N ASN A 183 -27.43 -8.86 6.41
CA ASN A 183 -28.67 -8.29 5.90
C ASN A 183 -29.80 -9.27 6.25
N THR A 184 -30.81 -8.79 6.94
CA THR A 184 -31.97 -9.61 7.42
C THR A 184 -32.82 -10.20 6.31
N ALA A 185 -32.70 -9.69 5.08
CA ALA A 185 -33.39 -10.24 3.91
C ALA A 185 -32.83 -11.61 3.48
N TYR A 186 -31.63 -11.99 3.94
CA TYR A 186 -30.95 -13.21 3.56
C TYR A 186 -30.88 -14.20 4.71
N ARG A 187 -30.82 -15.49 4.38
CA ARG A 187 -30.69 -16.55 5.38
C ARG A 187 -29.25 -17.02 5.54
N PRO A 188 -28.84 -17.51 6.73
CA PRO A 188 -27.58 -18.20 6.94
C PRO A 188 -27.42 -19.39 5.99
N ILE A 189 -26.20 -19.60 5.50
CA ILE A 189 -25.86 -20.71 4.58
C ILE A 189 -24.99 -21.70 5.35
N PRO A 190 -25.39 -23.00 5.42
CA PRO A 190 -24.51 -24.04 5.96
C PRO A 190 -23.23 -24.13 5.13
N PHE A 191 -22.09 -24.35 5.79
CA PHE A 191 -20.78 -24.34 5.13
C PHE A 191 -19.99 -25.61 5.42
N ASP A 192 -20.66 -26.73 5.55
CA ASP A 192 -20.13 -28.05 5.93
C ASP A 192 -20.24 -29.13 4.85
N HIS A 193 -20.44 -28.76 3.58
CA HIS A 193 -20.57 -29.68 2.46
C HIS A 193 -19.41 -29.59 1.47
N GLU A 194 -19.27 -30.60 0.60
CA GLU A 194 -18.29 -30.61 -0.47
C GLU A 194 -18.50 -29.42 -1.41
N GLY A 195 -17.40 -28.83 -1.91
CA GLY A 195 -17.46 -27.63 -2.75
C GLY A 195 -17.38 -26.32 -1.96
N CYS A 196 -17.40 -26.36 -0.62
CA CYS A 196 -17.20 -25.17 0.22
C CYS A 196 -15.73 -24.96 0.59
N SER A 197 -15.23 -23.75 0.41
CA SER A 197 -13.87 -23.41 0.85
C SER A 197 -13.75 -21.92 1.21
N ILE A 198 -12.88 -21.62 2.19
CA ILE A 198 -12.49 -20.24 2.50
C ILE A 198 -11.38 -19.85 1.53
N LEU A 199 -11.54 -18.73 0.84
CA LEU A 199 -10.57 -18.18 -0.11
C LEU A 199 -9.72 -17.08 0.55
N GLY A 200 -10.22 -16.46 1.63
CA GLY A 200 -9.48 -15.47 2.40
C GLY A 200 -10.35 -14.70 3.38
N ILE A 201 -9.68 -13.86 4.17
CA ILE A 201 -10.31 -12.98 5.17
C ILE A 201 -10.29 -11.54 4.67
N VAL A 202 -11.43 -10.87 4.72
CA VAL A 202 -11.55 -9.45 4.38
C VAL A 202 -10.84 -8.62 5.44
N ARG A 203 -9.92 -7.76 5.01
CA ARG A 203 -9.12 -6.88 5.87
C ARG A 203 -9.45 -5.40 5.71
N GLY A 204 -10.10 -5.04 4.63
CA GLY A 204 -10.51 -3.66 4.38
C GLY A 204 -11.47 -3.54 3.22
N VAL A 205 -12.08 -2.38 3.12
CA VAL A 205 -13.04 -2.01 2.08
C VAL A 205 -12.62 -0.69 1.46
N LEU A 206 -12.67 -0.60 0.15
CA LEU A 206 -12.49 0.62 -0.61
C LEU A 206 -13.79 0.94 -1.35
N ARG A 207 -14.37 2.10 -1.06
CA ARG A 207 -15.50 2.64 -1.81
C ARG A 207 -15.02 3.77 -2.71
N VAL A 208 -15.28 3.66 -4.00
CA VAL A 208 -14.82 4.63 -5.01
C VAL A 208 -15.87 5.71 -5.27
N SER A 209 -17.14 5.40 -5.03
CA SER A 209 -18.26 6.35 -5.15
C SER A 209 -19.12 6.36 -3.89
N VAL A 210 -19.67 7.51 -3.55
CA VAL A 210 -20.59 7.69 -2.40
C VAL A 210 -21.94 8.11 -2.92
#